data_5fa272691247a4847b2ebd3f76f5610a
#
_entry.id   5fa272691247a4847b2ebd3f76f5610a
#
_cell.length_a   1.000
_cell.length_b   1.000
_cell.length_c   1.000
_cell.angle_alpha   90.00
_cell.angle_beta   90.00
_cell.angle_gamma   90.00
#
_symmetry.space_group_name_H-M   'P 1'
#
loop_
_entity.id
_entity.type
_entity.pdbx_description
1 polymer ?
#
loop_
_entity_poly.entity_id
_entity_poly.type
_entity_poly.pdbx_seq_one_letter_code
_entity_poly.pdbx_strand_id
1 'polypeptide(L)'
;MFLKKNSLLKAWISAARIRTLPLSVSGILIGSSYAYYSDKFIFSVFIIAILTTISYQLLSNFANDYGDGVKGTDDKRIGPQRTVQSGLISQVLMKRGIIILSLISTFLTLTLIIQAFGLKSFYVLIFAALGGLAILSAIKYTVGKFAYGYFGLGDFFVFIFFGLISVLGSNFLFDSVLEFKLLKPSVALGLLSVGVLNLNNMRDLQNDADCGKKTFAVFLGAQKAKFYHLFIISSAIILICVFQYELNILSKLFNALFVLNSIGLFIHLVLVFKISNPVDFDKYLKFLALHAFVFSLLCSFYFFKIIG
;
A
#
# COMPACT_ATOMS: atom_id res chain seq x y z
N MET A 1 -32.41 -12.86 -14.18
CA MET A 1 -31.05 -12.63 -14.73
C MET A 1 -30.40 -11.33 -14.19
N PHE A 2 -31.11 -10.21 -14.13
CA PHE A 2 -30.60 -8.93 -13.62
C PHE A 2 -30.17 -8.95 -12.14
N LEU A 3 -30.85 -9.64 -11.24
CA LEU A 3 -30.51 -9.75 -9.83
C LEU A 3 -29.18 -10.49 -9.59
N LYS A 4 -28.88 -11.53 -10.41
CA LYS A 4 -27.57 -12.23 -10.37
C LYS A 4 -26.41 -11.35 -10.84
N LYS A 5 -26.63 -10.47 -11.83
CA LYS A 5 -25.60 -9.57 -12.37
C LYS A 5 -25.19 -8.50 -11.37
N ASN A 6 -26.15 -7.92 -10.62
CA ASN A 6 -25.88 -6.95 -9.56
C ASN A 6 -25.15 -7.56 -8.37
N SER A 7 -25.40 -8.85 -8.04
CA SER A 7 -24.68 -9.53 -6.97
C SER A 7 -23.22 -9.82 -7.37
N LEU A 8 -22.97 -10.18 -8.63
CA LEU A 8 -21.61 -10.43 -9.13
C LEU A 8 -20.78 -9.15 -9.21
N LEU A 9 -21.36 -8.01 -9.65
CA LEU A 9 -20.68 -6.73 -9.65
C LEU A 9 -20.27 -6.32 -8.21
N LYS A 10 -21.17 -6.46 -7.25
CA LYS A 10 -20.88 -6.21 -5.84
C LYS A 10 -19.74 -7.10 -5.32
N ALA A 11 -19.71 -8.37 -5.74
CA ALA A 11 -18.62 -9.29 -5.37
C ALA A 11 -17.26 -8.80 -5.93
N TRP A 12 -17.19 -8.37 -7.19
CA TRP A 12 -15.97 -7.81 -7.78
C TRP A 12 -15.51 -6.53 -7.09
N ILE A 13 -16.43 -5.63 -6.75
CA ILE A 13 -16.13 -4.41 -5.98
C ILE A 13 -15.59 -4.78 -4.59
N SER A 14 -16.16 -5.80 -3.95
CA SER A 14 -15.67 -6.31 -2.66
C SER A 14 -14.26 -6.89 -2.79
N ALA A 15 -13.99 -7.72 -3.83
CA ALA A 15 -12.67 -8.27 -4.10
C ALA A 15 -11.64 -7.18 -4.39
N ALA A 16 -12.03 -6.12 -5.09
CA ALA A 16 -11.18 -4.96 -5.41
C ALA A 16 -10.70 -4.20 -4.16
N ARG A 17 -11.41 -4.31 -3.02
CA ARG A 17 -11.06 -3.62 -1.75
C ARG A 17 -10.75 -2.14 -1.95
N ILE A 18 -11.65 -1.39 -2.55
CA ILE A 18 -11.47 0.04 -2.90
C ILE A 18 -10.93 0.86 -1.71
N ARG A 19 -11.25 0.47 -0.48
CA ARG A 19 -10.75 1.11 0.76
C ARG A 19 -9.22 1.10 0.92
N THR A 20 -8.49 0.28 0.15
CA THR A 20 -7.02 0.23 0.19
C THR A 20 -6.37 1.16 -0.85
N LEU A 21 -7.13 1.67 -1.81
CA LEU A 21 -6.62 2.52 -2.88
C LEU A 21 -6.00 3.85 -2.39
N PRO A 22 -6.59 4.57 -1.41
CA PRO A 22 -5.96 5.79 -0.90
C PRO A 22 -4.53 5.56 -0.42
N LEU A 23 -4.27 4.49 0.34
CA LEU A 23 -2.93 4.15 0.80
C LEU A 23 -2.01 3.80 -0.38
N SER A 24 -2.49 3.06 -1.38
CA SER A 24 -1.66 2.65 -2.50
C SER A 24 -1.18 3.83 -3.37
N VAL A 25 -2.01 4.85 -3.57
CA VAL A 25 -1.65 6.03 -4.36
C VAL A 25 -0.87 7.09 -3.58
N SER A 26 -0.78 6.96 -2.25
CA SER A 26 -0.14 7.94 -1.36
C SER A 26 1.29 8.28 -1.77
N GLY A 27 2.10 7.28 -2.14
CA GLY A 27 3.48 7.53 -2.55
C GLY A 27 3.59 8.23 -3.90
N ILE A 28 2.69 7.91 -4.84
CA ILE A 28 2.63 8.59 -6.15
C ILE A 28 2.29 10.07 -5.96
N LEU A 29 1.37 10.37 -5.04
CA LEU A 29 1.01 11.76 -4.71
C LEU A 29 2.23 12.54 -4.20
N ILE A 30 2.98 12.00 -3.23
CA ILE A 30 4.16 12.65 -2.67
C ILE A 30 5.24 12.88 -3.76
N GLY A 31 5.61 11.83 -4.49
CA GLY A 31 6.68 11.93 -5.49
C GLY A 31 6.32 12.84 -6.66
N SER A 32 5.09 12.77 -7.16
CA SER A 32 4.63 13.63 -8.26
C SER A 32 4.46 15.09 -7.85
N SER A 33 4.01 15.36 -6.61
CA SER A 33 3.90 16.73 -6.11
C SER A 33 5.26 17.38 -5.90
N TYR A 34 6.28 16.61 -5.52
CA TYR A 34 7.64 17.11 -5.47
C TYR A 34 8.20 17.44 -6.87
N ALA A 35 7.89 16.62 -7.87
CA ALA A 35 8.23 16.93 -9.25
C ALA A 35 7.57 18.24 -9.72
N TYR A 36 6.35 18.54 -9.27
CA TYR A 36 5.71 19.83 -9.49
C TYR A 36 6.46 20.98 -8.80
N TYR A 37 6.84 20.78 -7.54
CA TYR A 37 7.64 21.76 -6.79
C TYR A 37 8.96 22.13 -7.47
N SER A 38 9.56 21.16 -8.16
CA SER A 38 10.82 21.28 -8.90
C SER A 38 10.65 21.70 -10.36
N ASP A 39 9.45 22.11 -10.78
CA ASP A 39 9.10 22.52 -12.16
C ASP A 39 9.35 21.41 -13.22
N LYS A 40 9.22 20.13 -12.82
CA LYS A 40 9.42 18.94 -13.67
C LYS A 40 8.16 18.13 -13.94
N PHE A 41 7.01 18.58 -13.44
CA PHE A 41 5.77 17.83 -13.49
C PHE A 41 5.23 17.64 -14.91
N ILE A 42 4.87 16.41 -15.24
CA ILE A 42 4.24 16.03 -16.52
C ILE A 42 2.92 15.33 -16.22
N PHE A 43 1.80 15.96 -16.54
CA PHE A 43 0.46 15.48 -16.19
C PHE A 43 0.17 14.06 -16.70
N SER A 44 0.59 13.72 -17.93
CA SER A 44 0.40 12.38 -18.50
C SER A 44 1.16 11.30 -17.71
N VAL A 45 2.40 11.57 -17.28
CA VAL A 45 3.18 10.66 -16.43
C VAL A 45 2.46 10.44 -15.10
N PHE A 46 1.97 11.51 -14.47
CA PHE A 46 1.21 11.42 -13.22
C PHE A 46 -0.03 10.54 -13.34
N ILE A 47 -0.89 10.78 -14.34
CA ILE A 47 -2.12 10.01 -14.52
C ILE A 47 -1.82 8.52 -14.80
N ILE A 48 -0.84 8.24 -15.66
CA ILE A 48 -0.48 6.86 -15.98
C ILE A 48 0.13 6.18 -14.75
N ALA A 49 0.93 6.87 -13.93
CA ALA A 49 1.48 6.34 -12.68
C ALA A 49 0.37 5.98 -11.67
N ILE A 50 -0.65 6.84 -11.51
CA ILE A 50 -1.84 6.56 -10.69
C ILE A 50 -2.58 5.32 -11.20
N LEU A 51 -2.87 5.23 -12.49
CA LEU A 51 -3.57 4.09 -13.09
C LEU A 51 -2.76 2.79 -12.95
N THR A 52 -1.44 2.85 -13.15
CA THR A 52 -0.52 1.71 -12.96
C THR A 52 -0.58 1.22 -11.51
N THR A 53 -0.49 2.14 -10.56
CA THR A 53 -0.54 1.81 -9.12
C THR A 53 -1.88 1.22 -8.71
N ILE A 54 -2.99 1.78 -9.20
CA ILE A 54 -4.33 1.21 -8.97
C ILE A 54 -4.41 -0.22 -9.55
N SER A 55 -3.88 -0.44 -10.76
CA SER A 55 -3.91 -1.77 -11.38
C SER A 55 -3.11 -2.80 -10.58
N TYR A 56 -1.93 -2.44 -10.05
CA TYR A 56 -1.13 -3.29 -9.16
C TYR A 56 -1.86 -3.61 -7.86
N GLN A 57 -2.53 -2.62 -7.26
CA GLN A 57 -3.30 -2.82 -6.03
C GLN A 57 -4.48 -3.75 -6.23
N LEU A 58 -5.22 -3.60 -7.34
CA LEU A 58 -6.32 -4.49 -7.69
C LEU A 58 -5.82 -5.92 -7.96
N LEU A 59 -4.71 -6.05 -8.70
CA LEU A 59 -4.06 -7.33 -8.96
C LEU A 59 -3.67 -8.04 -7.66
N SER A 60 -3.02 -7.31 -6.73
CA SER A 60 -2.66 -7.83 -5.41
C SER A 60 -3.89 -8.28 -4.61
N ASN A 61 -4.96 -7.50 -4.61
CA ASN A 61 -6.18 -7.85 -3.89
C ASN A 61 -6.85 -9.11 -4.46
N PHE A 62 -6.90 -9.26 -5.79
CA PHE A 62 -7.47 -10.45 -6.45
C PHE A 62 -6.58 -11.68 -6.23
N ALA A 63 -5.26 -11.52 -6.34
CA ALA A 63 -4.31 -12.60 -6.09
C ALA A 63 -4.39 -13.09 -4.64
N ASN A 64 -4.55 -12.17 -3.67
CA ASN A 64 -4.70 -12.51 -2.26
C ASN A 64 -6.02 -13.25 -1.99
N ASP A 65 -7.13 -12.81 -2.59
CA ASP A 65 -8.42 -13.47 -2.44
C ASP A 65 -8.39 -14.91 -3.05
N TYR A 66 -7.76 -15.04 -4.22
CA TYR A 66 -7.57 -16.34 -4.87
C TYR A 66 -6.62 -17.25 -4.09
N GLY A 67 -5.43 -16.75 -3.72
CA GLY A 67 -4.38 -17.57 -3.12
C GLY A 67 -4.75 -18.09 -1.73
N ASP A 68 -5.28 -17.23 -0.87
CA ASP A 68 -5.74 -17.60 0.46
C ASP A 68 -7.01 -18.48 0.38
N GLY A 69 -7.94 -18.19 -0.55
CA GLY A 69 -9.13 -19.00 -0.77
C GLY A 69 -8.85 -20.43 -1.29
N VAL A 70 -7.85 -20.60 -2.16
CA VAL A 70 -7.42 -21.93 -2.64
C VAL A 70 -6.71 -22.73 -1.56
N LYS A 71 -5.99 -22.06 -0.66
CA LYS A 71 -5.25 -22.71 0.44
C LYS A 71 -6.11 -22.98 1.68
N GLY A 72 -7.38 -22.51 1.71
CA GLY A 72 -8.27 -22.63 2.87
C GLY A 72 -7.90 -21.71 4.04
N THR A 73 -6.97 -20.77 3.85
CA THR A 73 -6.53 -19.83 4.91
C THR A 73 -7.66 -18.89 5.34
N ASP A 74 -8.62 -18.63 4.47
CA ASP A 74 -9.76 -17.75 4.75
C ASP A 74 -10.96 -18.45 5.42
N ASP A 75 -10.95 -19.78 5.62
CA ASP A 75 -12.11 -20.55 6.05
C ASP A 75 -12.62 -20.19 7.46
N LYS A 76 -11.71 -19.88 8.39
CA LYS A 76 -12.02 -19.47 9.76
C LYS A 76 -11.65 -18.03 10.08
N ARG A 77 -11.48 -17.21 9.04
CA ARG A 77 -11.04 -15.84 9.17
C ARG A 77 -12.05 -14.95 9.89
N ILE A 78 -11.56 -14.12 10.82
CA ILE A 78 -12.37 -13.15 11.58
C ILE A 78 -12.63 -11.85 10.77
N GLY A 79 -11.76 -11.52 9.81
CA GLY A 79 -11.83 -10.31 9.01
C GLY A 79 -12.98 -10.27 7.99
N PRO A 80 -13.06 -9.24 7.14
CA PRO A 80 -14.09 -9.14 6.11
C PRO A 80 -14.12 -10.36 5.19
N GLN A 81 -15.35 -10.77 4.82
CA GLN A 81 -15.58 -11.95 3.98
C GLN A 81 -14.81 -11.87 2.66
N ARG A 82 -14.22 -12.97 2.25
CA ARG A 82 -13.51 -13.14 0.98
C ARG A 82 -14.43 -13.69 -0.09
N THR A 83 -14.27 -13.23 -1.32
CA THR A 83 -15.21 -13.54 -2.39
C THR A 83 -15.01 -14.94 -2.99
N VAL A 84 -13.76 -15.44 -3.00
CA VAL A 84 -13.46 -16.81 -3.46
C VAL A 84 -13.88 -17.82 -2.40
N GLN A 85 -13.49 -17.62 -1.15
CA GLN A 85 -13.84 -18.51 -0.04
C GLN A 85 -15.37 -18.63 0.15
N SER A 86 -16.10 -17.51 0.01
CA SER A 86 -17.57 -17.52 0.15
C SER A 86 -18.31 -18.04 -1.08
N GLY A 87 -17.61 -18.40 -2.17
CA GLY A 87 -18.21 -18.84 -3.41
C GLY A 87 -18.89 -17.75 -4.24
N LEU A 88 -18.81 -16.48 -3.85
CA LEU A 88 -19.38 -15.34 -4.61
C LEU A 88 -18.71 -15.18 -5.97
N ILE A 89 -17.41 -15.43 -6.05
CA ILE A 89 -16.63 -15.50 -7.30
C ILE A 89 -15.92 -16.86 -7.32
N SER A 90 -16.14 -17.64 -8.41
CA SER A 90 -15.46 -18.93 -8.54
C SER A 90 -13.95 -18.74 -8.71
N GLN A 91 -13.15 -19.74 -8.30
CA GLN A 91 -11.70 -19.75 -8.49
C GLN A 91 -11.29 -19.53 -9.95
N VAL A 92 -12.03 -20.12 -10.90
CA VAL A 92 -11.77 -19.96 -12.35
C VAL A 92 -11.97 -18.51 -12.79
N LEU A 93 -13.06 -17.87 -12.34
CA LEU A 93 -13.33 -16.47 -12.67
C LEU A 93 -12.31 -15.53 -12.04
N MET A 94 -11.92 -15.76 -10.76
CA MET A 94 -10.90 -14.96 -10.09
C MET A 94 -9.54 -15.08 -10.79
N LYS A 95 -9.14 -16.31 -11.19
CA LYS A 95 -7.93 -16.55 -11.98
C LYS A 95 -7.93 -15.79 -13.31
N ARG A 96 -9.07 -15.75 -14.02
CA ARG A 96 -9.22 -14.95 -15.25
C ARG A 96 -9.06 -13.45 -14.94
N GLY A 97 -9.65 -12.95 -13.84
CA GLY A 97 -9.49 -11.57 -13.40
C GLY A 97 -8.03 -11.21 -13.12
N ILE A 98 -7.27 -12.11 -12.47
CA ILE A 98 -5.83 -11.93 -12.22
C ILE A 98 -5.04 -11.84 -13.54
N ILE A 99 -5.33 -12.71 -14.51
CA ILE A 99 -4.67 -12.70 -15.83
C ILE A 99 -4.95 -11.37 -16.55
N ILE A 100 -6.21 -10.94 -16.60
CA ILE A 100 -6.62 -9.69 -17.25
C ILE A 100 -5.92 -8.49 -16.57
N LEU A 101 -5.93 -8.42 -15.23
CA LEU A 101 -5.27 -7.35 -14.52
C LEU A 101 -3.75 -7.39 -14.70
N SER A 102 -3.12 -8.57 -14.80
CA SER A 102 -1.69 -8.68 -15.10
C SER A 102 -1.36 -8.09 -16.47
N LEU A 103 -2.17 -8.36 -17.49
CA LEU A 103 -2.01 -7.79 -18.83
C LEU A 103 -2.21 -6.27 -18.84
N ILE A 104 -3.25 -5.77 -18.16
CA ILE A 104 -3.49 -4.32 -18.00
C ILE A 104 -2.32 -3.66 -17.27
N SER A 105 -1.86 -4.26 -16.16
CA SER A 105 -0.74 -3.75 -15.38
C SER A 105 0.54 -3.70 -16.22
N THR A 106 0.82 -4.72 -17.01
CA THR A 106 1.98 -4.74 -17.91
C THR A 106 1.87 -3.65 -18.98
N PHE A 107 0.70 -3.50 -19.60
CA PHE A 107 0.47 -2.46 -20.61
C PHE A 107 0.66 -1.05 -20.01
N LEU A 108 0.05 -0.76 -18.86
CA LEU A 108 0.18 0.52 -18.18
C LEU A 108 1.62 0.80 -17.76
N THR A 109 2.35 -0.21 -17.27
CA THR A 109 3.76 -0.11 -16.91
C THR A 109 4.61 0.27 -18.11
N LEU A 110 4.46 -0.43 -19.23
CA LEU A 110 5.22 -0.14 -20.45
C LEU A 110 4.89 1.26 -20.99
N THR A 111 3.62 1.64 -20.99
CA THR A 111 3.19 2.99 -21.39
C THR A 111 3.81 4.06 -20.49
N LEU A 112 3.81 3.85 -19.17
CA LEU A 112 4.42 4.76 -18.20
C LEU A 112 5.93 4.93 -18.45
N ILE A 113 6.64 3.83 -18.65
CA ILE A 113 8.09 3.81 -18.89
C ILE A 113 8.45 4.55 -20.19
N ILE A 114 7.71 4.28 -21.26
CA ILE A 114 7.93 4.93 -22.55
C ILE A 114 7.64 6.43 -22.46
N GLN A 115 6.57 6.81 -21.75
CA GLN A 115 6.18 8.20 -21.54
C GLN A 115 7.22 8.98 -20.70
N ALA A 116 7.81 8.33 -19.69
CA ALA A 116 8.78 8.94 -18.79
C ALA A 116 10.18 9.04 -19.41
N PHE A 117 10.65 7.98 -20.07
CA PHE A 117 12.07 7.87 -20.48
C PHE A 117 12.30 7.79 -21.98
N GLY A 118 11.24 7.58 -22.79
CA GLY A 118 11.40 7.23 -24.21
C GLY A 118 11.96 5.81 -24.38
N LEU A 119 12.07 5.36 -25.64
CA LEU A 119 12.46 3.98 -25.95
C LEU A 119 13.97 3.69 -25.83
N LYS A 120 14.82 4.69 -25.89
CA LYS A 120 16.29 4.54 -25.97
C LYS A 120 17.02 4.70 -24.64
N SER A 121 16.30 4.94 -23.55
CA SER A 121 16.90 5.15 -22.23
C SER A 121 17.28 3.82 -21.56
N PHE A 122 18.42 3.79 -20.87
CA PHE A 122 18.84 2.69 -19.99
C PHE A 122 17.82 2.44 -18.86
N TYR A 123 17.14 3.50 -18.39
CA TYR A 123 16.13 3.40 -17.34
C TYR A 123 14.92 2.55 -17.73
N VAL A 124 14.67 2.37 -19.04
CA VAL A 124 13.61 1.46 -19.53
C VAL A 124 13.80 0.05 -18.99
N LEU A 125 15.01 -0.49 -18.99
CA LEU A 125 15.30 -1.83 -18.49
C LEU A 125 15.11 -1.92 -16.97
N ILE A 126 15.58 -0.92 -16.23
CA ILE A 126 15.45 -0.89 -14.75
C ILE A 126 13.96 -0.84 -14.35
N PHE A 127 13.20 0.08 -14.94
CA PHE A 127 11.79 0.23 -14.58
C PHE A 127 10.91 -0.90 -15.14
N ALA A 128 11.27 -1.52 -16.26
CA ALA A 128 10.61 -2.74 -16.73
C ALA A 128 10.85 -3.91 -15.75
N ALA A 129 12.08 -4.06 -15.24
CA ALA A 129 12.38 -5.05 -14.22
C ALA A 129 11.62 -4.76 -12.91
N LEU A 130 11.58 -3.51 -12.43
CA LEU A 130 10.82 -3.11 -11.25
C LEU A 130 9.31 -3.35 -11.43
N GLY A 131 8.75 -3.01 -12.59
CA GLY A 131 7.34 -3.28 -12.91
C GLY A 131 7.04 -4.78 -12.95
N GLY A 132 7.90 -5.57 -13.58
CA GLY A 132 7.81 -7.04 -13.56
C GLY A 132 7.88 -7.61 -12.13
N LEU A 133 8.81 -7.13 -11.32
CA LEU A 133 8.90 -7.50 -9.89
C LEU A 133 7.66 -7.08 -9.11
N ALA A 134 7.06 -5.92 -9.39
CA ALA A 134 5.83 -5.49 -8.73
C ALA A 134 4.65 -6.41 -9.06
N ILE A 135 4.46 -6.78 -10.33
CA ILE A 135 3.44 -7.73 -10.77
C ILE A 135 3.67 -9.11 -10.14
N LEU A 136 4.90 -9.62 -10.20
CA LEU A 136 5.27 -10.90 -9.58
C LEU A 136 5.06 -10.88 -8.07
N SER A 137 5.42 -9.80 -7.39
CA SER A 137 5.23 -9.64 -5.94
C SER A 137 3.74 -9.61 -5.59
N ALA A 138 2.90 -8.90 -6.35
CA ALA A 138 1.46 -8.86 -6.15
C ALA A 138 0.83 -10.27 -6.23
N ILE A 139 1.28 -11.11 -7.17
CA ILE A 139 0.78 -12.48 -7.35
C ILE A 139 1.40 -13.42 -6.30
N LYS A 140 2.73 -13.40 -6.16
CA LYS A 140 3.48 -14.33 -5.31
C LYS A 140 3.35 -14.06 -3.82
N TYR A 141 2.66 -13.02 -3.42
CA TYR A 141 2.36 -12.78 -2.00
C TYR A 141 1.59 -13.97 -1.39
N THR A 142 0.58 -14.51 -2.10
CA THR A 142 -0.26 -15.62 -1.61
C THR A 142 -0.35 -16.80 -2.57
N VAL A 143 -0.09 -16.60 -3.89
CA VAL A 143 -0.30 -17.63 -4.92
C VAL A 143 0.93 -18.52 -5.11
N GLY A 144 0.70 -19.83 -5.11
CA GLY A 144 1.72 -20.86 -5.38
C GLY A 144 2.40 -21.40 -4.12
N LYS A 145 3.33 -22.37 -4.32
CA LYS A 145 4.03 -23.07 -3.24
C LYS A 145 4.98 -22.15 -2.44
N PHE A 146 5.64 -21.21 -3.11
CA PHE A 146 6.60 -20.27 -2.53
C PHE A 146 5.97 -18.85 -2.44
N ALA A 147 4.78 -18.75 -1.84
CA ALA A 147 4.14 -17.47 -1.58
C ALA A 147 4.82 -16.77 -0.41
N TYR A 148 5.55 -15.69 -0.68
CA TYR A 148 6.42 -15.04 0.31
C TYR A 148 5.67 -14.45 1.51
N GLY A 149 4.39 -14.13 1.39
CA GLY A 149 3.53 -13.71 2.51
C GLY A 149 3.36 -14.81 3.57
N TYR A 150 3.59 -16.08 3.19
CA TYR A 150 3.59 -17.24 4.11
C TYR A 150 4.95 -17.46 4.81
N PHE A 151 5.97 -16.69 4.46
CA PHE A 151 7.32 -16.79 5.03
C PHE A 151 7.75 -15.53 5.79
N GLY A 152 6.82 -14.66 6.17
CA GLY A 152 7.09 -13.46 6.95
C GLY A 152 7.73 -12.28 6.18
N LEU A 153 7.89 -12.39 4.87
CA LEU A 153 8.52 -11.37 4.04
C LEU A 153 7.57 -10.24 3.63
N GLY A 154 6.29 -10.31 4.01
CA GLY A 154 5.28 -9.31 3.63
C GLY A 154 5.65 -7.89 4.01
N ASP A 155 6.13 -7.69 5.24
CA ASP A 155 6.50 -6.38 5.78
C ASP A 155 7.63 -5.74 4.97
N PHE A 156 8.65 -6.52 4.58
CA PHE A 156 9.75 -6.06 3.73
C PHE A 156 9.25 -5.57 2.36
N PHE A 157 8.44 -6.38 1.67
CA PHE A 157 7.93 -6.00 0.35
C PHE A 157 6.98 -4.80 0.43
N VAL A 158 6.13 -4.72 1.46
CA VAL A 158 5.26 -3.56 1.66
C VAL A 158 6.10 -2.30 1.91
N PHE A 159 7.13 -2.36 2.76
CA PHE A 159 8.02 -1.23 2.99
C PHE A 159 8.67 -0.72 1.70
N ILE A 160 9.21 -1.62 0.89
CA ILE A 160 9.90 -1.29 -0.37
C ILE A 160 8.91 -0.70 -1.39
N PHE A 161 7.78 -1.38 -1.65
CA PHE A 161 6.89 -0.98 -2.73
C PHE A 161 6.00 0.21 -2.36
N PHE A 162 5.46 0.28 -1.14
CA PHE A 162 4.57 1.37 -0.72
C PHE A 162 5.33 2.58 -0.16
N GLY A 163 6.57 2.39 0.30
CA GLY A 163 7.43 3.45 0.76
C GLY A 163 8.41 3.91 -0.32
N LEU A 164 9.51 3.17 -0.48
CA LEU A 164 10.65 3.63 -1.27
C LEU A 164 10.31 3.77 -2.77
N ILE A 165 9.81 2.71 -3.40
CA ILE A 165 9.54 2.72 -4.84
C ILE A 165 8.39 3.66 -5.18
N SER A 166 7.32 3.67 -4.37
CA SER A 166 6.17 4.51 -4.66
C SER A 166 6.48 6.01 -4.57
N VAL A 167 7.35 6.44 -3.67
CA VAL A 167 7.70 7.86 -3.49
C VAL A 167 8.90 8.24 -4.35
N LEU A 168 10.06 7.59 -4.14
CA LEU A 168 11.29 7.93 -4.86
C LEU A 168 11.19 7.55 -6.34
N GLY A 169 10.65 6.36 -6.64
CA GLY A 169 10.46 5.88 -8.00
C GLY A 169 9.48 6.75 -8.79
N SER A 170 8.37 7.19 -8.17
CA SER A 170 7.43 8.07 -8.87
C SER A 170 8.01 9.45 -9.16
N ASN A 171 8.81 10.03 -8.25
CA ASN A 171 9.51 11.27 -8.53
C ASN A 171 10.52 11.10 -9.67
N PHE A 172 11.29 10.01 -9.65
CA PHE A 172 12.30 9.69 -10.67
C PHE A 172 11.73 9.60 -12.11
N LEU A 173 10.44 9.28 -12.25
CA LEU A 173 9.78 9.23 -13.57
C LEU A 173 9.73 10.58 -14.29
N PHE A 174 9.93 11.71 -13.60
CA PHE A 174 9.77 13.04 -14.17
C PHE A 174 11.08 13.64 -14.71
N ASP A 175 12.21 13.38 -14.04
CA ASP A 175 13.50 14.00 -14.40
C ASP A 175 14.70 13.06 -14.33
N SER A 176 14.46 11.78 -14.00
CA SER A 176 15.52 10.77 -13.84
C SER A 176 16.55 11.10 -12.75
N VAL A 177 16.16 11.91 -11.75
CA VAL A 177 17.00 12.26 -10.61
C VAL A 177 16.46 11.60 -9.34
N LEU A 178 17.34 10.99 -8.55
CA LEU A 178 17.00 10.41 -7.26
C LEU A 178 17.05 11.50 -6.16
N GLU A 179 15.89 11.96 -5.72
CA GLU A 179 15.76 13.03 -4.74
C GLU A 179 15.82 12.52 -3.30
N PHE A 180 17.00 12.68 -2.65
CA PHE A 180 17.22 12.24 -1.27
C PHE A 180 16.38 13.01 -0.23
N LYS A 181 15.89 14.21 -0.55
CA LYS A 181 14.94 14.96 0.29
C LYS A 181 13.65 14.18 0.53
N LEU A 182 13.25 13.33 -0.42
CA LEU A 182 12.09 12.47 -0.33
C LEU A 182 12.33 11.19 0.48
N LEU A 183 13.55 10.91 0.95
CA LEU A 183 13.84 9.67 1.68
C LEU A 183 13.06 9.59 3.00
N LYS A 184 12.96 10.69 3.76
CA LYS A 184 12.22 10.71 5.02
C LYS A 184 10.72 10.45 4.85
N PRO A 185 9.99 11.18 3.98
CA PRO A 185 8.56 10.87 3.76
C PRO A 185 8.35 9.50 3.13
N SER A 186 9.28 9.01 2.33
CA SER A 186 9.27 7.68 1.73
C SER A 186 9.35 6.58 2.79
N VAL A 187 10.32 6.68 3.72
CA VAL A 187 10.47 5.73 4.83
C VAL A 187 9.28 5.83 5.78
N ALA A 188 8.82 7.04 6.12
CA ALA A 188 7.65 7.24 6.98
C ALA A 188 6.40 6.57 6.39
N LEU A 189 6.10 6.79 5.10
CA LEU A 189 4.96 6.16 4.42
C LEU A 189 5.11 4.64 4.37
N GLY A 190 6.32 4.13 4.12
CA GLY A 190 6.64 2.70 4.15
C GLY A 190 6.34 2.08 5.51
N LEU A 191 6.78 2.71 6.60
CA LEU A 191 6.52 2.25 7.97
C LEU A 191 5.03 2.28 8.32
N LEU A 192 4.30 3.34 7.92
CA LEU A 192 2.85 3.41 8.11
C LEU A 192 2.14 2.28 7.34
N SER A 193 2.59 1.97 6.12
CA SER A 193 2.04 0.88 5.31
C SER A 193 2.31 -0.50 5.91
N VAL A 194 3.52 -0.71 6.46
CA VAL A 194 3.85 -1.90 7.25
C VAL A 194 2.97 -1.99 8.50
N GLY A 195 2.72 -0.86 9.17
CA GLY A 195 1.81 -0.80 10.31
C GLY A 195 0.39 -1.26 9.96
N VAL A 196 -0.13 -0.86 8.79
CA VAL A 196 -1.42 -1.33 8.28
C VAL A 196 -1.42 -2.84 8.05
N LEU A 197 -0.34 -3.39 7.45
CA LEU A 197 -0.18 -4.83 7.26
C LEU A 197 -0.07 -5.57 8.61
N ASN A 198 0.69 -5.04 9.56
CA ASN A 198 0.87 -5.65 10.88
C ASN A 198 -0.45 -5.72 11.65
N LEU A 199 -1.31 -4.69 11.60
CA LEU A 199 -2.66 -4.74 12.19
C LEU A 199 -3.52 -5.84 11.56
N ASN A 200 -3.44 -5.99 10.24
CA ASN A 200 -4.13 -7.08 9.55
C ASN A 200 -3.63 -8.46 10.03
N ASN A 201 -2.31 -8.61 10.15
CA ASN A 201 -1.68 -9.86 10.58
C ASN A 201 -1.96 -10.14 12.08
N MET A 202 -1.98 -9.12 12.94
CA MET A 202 -2.37 -9.28 14.35
C MET A 202 -3.83 -9.68 14.51
N ARG A 203 -4.73 -9.13 13.68
CA ARG A 203 -6.15 -9.54 13.67
C ARG A 203 -6.31 -11.01 13.29
N ASP A 204 -5.59 -11.45 12.27
CA ASP A 204 -5.73 -12.79 11.70
C ASP A 204 -4.73 -13.81 12.31
N LEU A 205 -3.97 -13.43 13.37
CA LEU A 205 -2.80 -14.14 13.91
C LEU A 205 -3.07 -15.63 14.20
N GLN A 206 -4.16 -15.94 14.91
CA GLN A 206 -4.48 -17.32 15.26
C GLN A 206 -4.84 -18.14 14.01
N ASN A 207 -5.68 -17.59 13.15
CA ASN A 207 -6.06 -18.23 11.89
C ASN A 207 -4.87 -18.44 10.95
N ASP A 208 -3.97 -17.45 10.84
CA ASP A 208 -2.75 -17.56 10.02
C ASP A 208 -1.83 -18.66 10.57
N ALA A 209 -1.66 -18.75 11.90
CA ALA A 209 -0.87 -19.79 12.54
C ALA A 209 -1.45 -21.19 12.30
N ASP A 210 -2.76 -21.36 12.48
CA ASP A 210 -3.48 -22.63 12.31
C ASP A 210 -3.39 -23.13 10.84
N CYS A 211 -3.34 -22.20 9.88
CA CYS A 211 -3.20 -22.52 8.45
C CYS A 211 -1.74 -22.59 7.97
N GLY A 212 -0.76 -22.51 8.87
CA GLY A 212 0.67 -22.57 8.52
C GLY A 212 1.20 -21.33 7.82
N LYS A 213 0.48 -20.20 7.85
CA LYS A 213 0.91 -18.92 7.30
C LYS A 213 1.77 -18.19 8.32
N LYS A 214 3.08 -18.27 8.18
CA LYS A 214 4.07 -17.71 9.12
C LYS A 214 4.31 -16.22 8.80
N THR A 215 3.31 -15.37 9.06
CA THR A 215 3.49 -13.91 8.98
C THR A 215 4.46 -13.42 10.05
N PHE A 216 5.00 -12.19 9.90
CA PHE A 216 5.91 -11.65 10.91
C PHE A 216 5.23 -11.52 12.29
N ALA A 217 3.93 -11.18 12.31
CA ALA A 217 3.15 -11.17 13.55
C ALA A 217 3.01 -12.57 14.17
N VAL A 218 2.82 -13.63 13.38
CA VAL A 218 2.79 -15.02 13.87
C VAL A 218 4.16 -15.42 14.45
N PHE A 219 5.25 -15.04 13.78
CA PHE A 219 6.60 -15.30 14.27
C PHE A 219 6.88 -14.62 15.61
N LEU A 220 6.44 -13.38 15.78
CA LEU A 220 6.63 -12.61 17.01
C LEU A 220 5.70 -13.06 18.14
N GLY A 221 4.49 -13.52 17.81
CA GLY A 221 3.39 -13.72 18.75
C GLY A 221 2.68 -12.41 19.13
N ALA A 222 1.50 -12.49 19.69
CA ALA A 222 0.58 -11.37 19.88
C ALA A 222 1.19 -10.18 20.63
N GLN A 223 1.90 -10.43 21.74
CA GLN A 223 2.45 -9.35 22.56
C GLN A 223 3.62 -8.62 21.87
N LYS A 224 4.59 -9.37 21.32
CA LYS A 224 5.73 -8.77 20.62
C LYS A 224 5.32 -8.09 19.31
N ALA A 225 4.28 -8.56 18.63
CA ALA A 225 3.73 -7.90 17.45
C ALA A 225 3.16 -6.51 17.76
N LYS A 226 2.58 -6.29 18.98
CA LYS A 226 2.20 -4.96 19.45
C LYS A 226 3.40 -4.05 19.73
N PHE A 227 4.46 -4.57 20.34
CA PHE A 227 5.70 -3.80 20.53
C PHE A 227 6.37 -3.44 19.21
N TYR A 228 6.36 -4.38 18.25
CA TYR A 228 6.81 -4.10 16.89
C TYR A 228 5.96 -2.98 16.25
N HIS A 229 4.64 -3.03 16.39
CA HIS A 229 3.75 -1.96 15.92
C HIS A 229 4.08 -0.61 16.55
N LEU A 230 4.30 -0.59 17.87
CA LEU A 230 4.73 0.61 18.60
C LEU A 230 6.03 1.17 18.00
N PHE A 231 7.04 0.32 17.78
CA PHE A 231 8.33 0.74 17.23
C PHE A 231 8.20 1.35 15.83
N ILE A 232 7.53 0.67 14.88
CA ILE A 232 7.44 1.15 13.50
C ILE A 232 6.63 2.44 13.39
N ILE A 233 5.51 2.57 14.13
CA ILE A 233 4.69 3.79 14.06
C ILE A 233 5.35 4.96 14.79
N SER A 234 6.02 4.73 15.94
CA SER A 234 6.81 5.78 16.60
C SER A 234 7.94 6.28 15.69
N SER A 235 8.63 5.38 14.99
CA SER A 235 9.65 5.75 14.00
C SER A 235 9.06 6.57 12.84
N ALA A 236 7.88 6.21 12.35
CA ALA A 236 7.18 6.98 11.34
C ALA A 236 6.82 8.39 11.83
N ILE A 237 6.28 8.52 13.06
CA ILE A 237 5.96 9.83 13.67
C ILE A 237 7.21 10.71 13.77
N ILE A 238 8.31 10.15 14.25
CA ILE A 238 9.59 10.89 14.36
C ILE A 238 10.03 11.41 12.98
N LEU A 239 9.98 10.55 11.94
CA LEU A 239 10.37 10.96 10.60
C LEU A 239 9.44 12.03 10.01
N ILE A 240 8.13 11.94 10.28
CA ILE A 240 7.14 12.95 9.87
C ILE A 240 7.46 14.29 10.55
N CYS A 241 7.72 14.30 11.87
CA CYS A 241 8.05 15.51 12.61
C CYS A 241 9.37 16.14 12.14
N VAL A 242 10.41 15.33 11.90
CA VAL A 242 11.69 15.82 11.37
C VAL A 242 11.52 16.39 9.97
N PHE A 243 10.78 15.70 9.10
CA PHE A 243 10.50 16.17 7.76
C PHE A 243 9.68 17.46 7.76
N GLN A 244 8.62 17.55 8.58
CA GLN A 244 7.84 18.78 8.77
C GLN A 244 8.73 19.96 9.20
N TYR A 245 9.65 19.75 10.15
CA TYR A 245 10.59 20.78 10.60
C TYR A 245 11.48 21.27 9.45
N GLU A 246 12.01 20.35 8.63
CA GLU A 246 12.88 20.68 7.48
C GLU A 246 12.14 21.42 6.35
N LEU A 247 10.83 21.21 6.20
CA LEU A 247 10.03 21.93 5.22
C LEU A 247 9.93 23.44 5.52
N ASN A 248 10.23 23.86 6.76
CA ASN A 248 10.17 25.26 7.19
C ASN A 248 8.84 25.96 6.78
N ILE A 249 7.71 25.30 7.10
CA ILE A 249 6.37 25.71 6.68
C ILE A 249 6.00 27.03 7.34
N LEU A 250 5.76 28.09 6.57
CA LEU A 250 5.41 29.42 7.08
C LEU A 250 3.97 29.50 7.61
N SER A 251 3.04 28.76 6.99
CA SER A 251 1.65 28.75 7.38
C SER A 251 1.44 28.05 8.73
N LYS A 252 0.96 28.79 9.74
CA LYS A 252 0.61 28.25 11.07
C LYS A 252 -0.47 27.18 10.99
N LEU A 253 -1.48 27.38 10.13
CA LEU A 253 -2.57 26.43 9.93
C LEU A 253 -2.03 25.12 9.37
N PHE A 254 -1.15 25.18 8.38
CA PHE A 254 -0.62 23.99 7.74
C PHE A 254 0.30 23.20 8.66
N ASN A 255 1.15 23.90 9.47
CA ASN A 255 1.91 23.27 10.55
C ASN A 255 0.99 22.56 11.55
N ALA A 256 -0.11 23.20 11.95
CA ALA A 256 -1.07 22.61 12.88
C ALA A 256 -1.70 21.32 12.31
N LEU A 257 -1.97 21.23 11.00
CA LEU A 257 -2.50 20.02 10.38
C LEU A 257 -1.50 18.85 10.42
N PHE A 258 -0.20 19.09 10.21
CA PHE A 258 0.83 18.07 10.38
C PHE A 258 0.91 17.59 11.84
N VAL A 259 0.88 18.52 12.79
CA VAL A 259 0.88 18.21 14.23
C VAL A 259 -0.36 17.39 14.60
N LEU A 260 -1.55 17.77 14.12
CA LEU A 260 -2.79 17.03 14.37
C LEU A 260 -2.74 15.61 13.79
N ASN A 261 -2.16 15.44 12.59
CA ASN A 261 -1.96 14.10 12.01
C ASN A 261 -1.03 13.25 12.90
N SER A 262 0.07 13.84 13.39
CA SER A 262 1.03 13.16 14.28
C SER A 262 0.41 12.80 15.64
N ILE A 263 -0.41 13.70 16.21
CA ILE A 263 -1.20 13.43 17.43
C ILE A 263 -2.18 12.28 17.18
N GLY A 264 -2.88 12.26 16.05
CA GLY A 264 -3.77 11.17 15.67
C GLY A 264 -3.04 9.81 15.62
N LEU A 265 -1.85 9.77 15.02
CA LEU A 265 -0.99 8.57 15.00
C LEU A 265 -0.53 8.16 16.41
N PHE A 266 -0.23 9.12 17.28
CA PHE A 266 0.12 8.82 18.68
C PHE A 266 -1.07 8.26 19.46
N ILE A 267 -2.25 8.85 19.31
CA ILE A 267 -3.50 8.32 19.90
C ILE A 267 -3.76 6.90 19.38
N HIS A 268 -3.55 6.67 18.08
CA HIS A 268 -3.65 5.34 17.48
C HIS A 268 -2.75 4.32 18.20
N LEU A 269 -1.50 4.64 18.48
CA LEU A 269 -0.59 3.76 19.21
C LEU A 269 -1.12 3.36 20.59
N VAL A 270 -1.57 4.36 21.37
CA VAL A 270 -2.10 4.13 22.72
C VAL A 270 -3.34 3.21 22.68
N LEU A 271 -4.22 3.42 21.71
CA LEU A 271 -5.44 2.64 21.56
C LEU A 271 -5.16 1.21 21.07
N VAL A 272 -4.28 1.04 20.09
CA VAL A 272 -3.89 -0.28 19.57
C VAL A 272 -3.23 -1.14 20.65
N PHE A 273 -2.41 -0.53 21.51
CA PHE A 273 -1.75 -1.26 22.59
C PHE A 273 -2.74 -1.86 23.61
N LYS A 274 -3.89 -1.20 23.82
CA LYS A 274 -4.95 -1.61 24.74
C LYS A 274 -5.89 -2.68 24.18
N ILE A 275 -5.83 -3.00 22.87
CA ILE A 275 -6.73 -3.98 22.24
C ILE A 275 -6.46 -5.37 22.84
N SER A 276 -7.52 -6.02 23.31
CA SER A 276 -7.50 -7.43 23.73
C SER A 276 -8.23 -8.35 22.73
N ASN A 277 -9.29 -7.84 22.08
CA ASN A 277 -10.04 -8.60 21.09
C ASN A 277 -9.47 -8.39 19.67
N PRO A 278 -8.99 -9.43 18.97
CA PRO A 278 -8.40 -9.32 17.64
C PRO A 278 -9.31 -8.64 16.60
N VAL A 279 -10.64 -8.78 16.68
CA VAL A 279 -11.59 -8.14 15.74
C VAL A 279 -11.44 -6.63 15.71
N ASP A 280 -11.10 -6.02 16.84
CA ASP A 280 -11.01 -4.57 16.99
C ASP A 280 -9.85 -3.96 16.19
N PHE A 281 -8.84 -4.75 15.81
CA PHE A 281 -7.77 -4.27 14.93
C PHE A 281 -8.27 -3.76 13.56
N ASP A 282 -9.39 -4.26 13.03
CA ASP A 282 -9.92 -3.81 11.72
C ASP A 282 -10.31 -2.33 11.72
N LYS A 283 -10.82 -1.81 12.84
CA LYS A 283 -11.12 -0.39 13.02
C LYS A 283 -9.86 0.47 12.93
N TYR A 284 -8.81 0.05 13.63
CA TYR A 284 -7.55 0.80 13.71
C TYR A 284 -6.70 0.68 12.44
N LEU A 285 -6.86 -0.41 11.69
CA LEU A 285 -6.29 -0.55 10.35
C LEU A 285 -6.81 0.55 9.41
N LYS A 286 -8.13 0.79 9.40
CA LYS A 286 -8.75 1.84 8.58
C LYS A 286 -8.28 3.23 9.00
N PHE A 287 -8.19 3.46 10.31
CA PHE A 287 -7.72 4.70 10.89
C PHE A 287 -6.27 4.99 10.48
N LEU A 288 -5.37 4.02 10.61
CA LEU A 288 -3.97 4.16 10.24
C LEU A 288 -3.79 4.42 8.73
N ALA A 289 -4.53 3.68 7.88
CA ALA A 289 -4.51 3.91 6.44
C ALA A 289 -4.99 5.31 6.05
N LEU A 290 -5.99 5.85 6.75
CA LEU A 290 -6.45 7.23 6.57
C LEU A 290 -5.36 8.24 6.96
N HIS A 291 -4.71 8.07 8.11
CA HIS A 291 -3.62 8.97 8.54
C HIS A 291 -2.42 8.94 7.59
N ALA A 292 -2.08 7.78 7.05
CA ALA A 292 -1.04 7.66 6.02
C ALA A 292 -1.42 8.41 4.73
N PHE A 293 -2.68 8.34 4.31
CA PHE A 293 -3.18 9.09 3.17
C PHE A 293 -3.23 10.60 3.44
N VAL A 294 -3.68 11.02 4.64
CA VAL A 294 -3.66 12.43 5.07
C VAL A 294 -2.23 12.97 5.07
N PHE A 295 -1.26 12.21 5.57
CA PHE A 295 0.15 12.58 5.50
C PHE A 295 0.60 12.82 4.06
N SER A 296 0.22 11.96 3.12
CA SER A 296 0.55 12.14 1.70
C SER A 296 -0.09 13.37 1.09
N LEU A 297 -1.34 13.68 1.46
CA LEU A 297 -2.02 14.90 1.02
C LEU A 297 -1.35 16.16 1.58
N LEU A 298 -0.95 16.15 2.87
CA LEU A 298 -0.24 17.27 3.48
C LEU A 298 1.09 17.55 2.76
N CYS A 299 1.89 16.51 2.47
CA CYS A 299 3.09 16.65 1.67
C CYS A 299 2.77 17.22 0.27
N SER A 300 1.74 16.71 -0.37
CA SER A 300 1.35 17.12 -1.72
C SER A 300 0.88 18.57 -1.78
N PHE A 301 0.06 19.01 -0.83
CA PHE A 301 -0.39 20.41 -0.75
C PHE A 301 0.78 21.38 -0.54
N TYR A 302 1.75 21.01 0.28
CA TYR A 302 2.96 21.80 0.45
C TYR A 302 3.74 21.92 -0.86
N PHE A 303 4.01 20.80 -1.52
CA PHE A 303 4.78 20.78 -2.75
C PHE A 303 4.05 21.40 -3.93
N PHE A 304 2.73 21.32 -4.01
CA PHE A 304 1.95 22.04 -5.02
C PHE A 304 1.88 23.55 -4.77
N LYS A 305 2.50 24.07 -3.70
CA LYS A 305 2.45 25.50 -3.33
C LYS A 305 1.02 26.04 -3.18
N ILE A 306 0.08 25.15 -2.84
CA ILE A 306 -1.34 25.53 -2.66
C ILE A 306 -1.47 26.37 -1.38
N ILE A 307 -0.52 26.21 -0.45
CA ILE A 307 -0.47 26.90 0.84
C ILE A 307 0.99 27.30 1.06
N GLY A 308 1.42 28.39 0.43
CA GLY A 308 2.71 29.03 0.63
C GLY A 308 2.64 30.09 1.72
#